data_7cbfaee205c57e3abcdc724322825517
#
_entry.id   7cbfaee205c57e3abcdc724322825517
#
_cell.length_a   1.000
_cell.length_b   1.000
_cell.length_c   1.000
_cell.angle_alpha   90.00
_cell.angle_beta   90.00
_cell.angle_gamma   90.00
#
_symmetry.space_group_name_H-M   'P 1'
#
loop_
_entity.id
_entity.type
_entity.pdbx_description
1 polymer ?
#
loop_
_entity_poly.entity_id
_entity_poly.type
_entity_poly.pdbx_seq_one_letter_code
_entity_poly.pdbx_strand_id
1 'polypeptide(L)'
;MGDPVECTPGVSLRLSVLEHRLAVCWLEPDSEIPAWATGAPFFCVTRTAGELSAICPEERVPAGTTCERGWRALEVEGPLEFGLTGVLASVAVPLAESEVGILAIATYETDYVLVRESQLDFATQTLRERGHEVR
;
A
#
# COMPACT_ATOMS: atom_id res chain seq x y z
N MET A 1 30.37 -12.59 -7.37
CA MET A 1 29.03 -12.41 -7.53
C MET A 1 28.52 -11.14 -6.89
N GLY A 2 27.67 -10.52 -7.55
CA GLY A 2 27.16 -9.29 -7.08
C GLY A 2 26.33 -9.45 -5.83
N ASP A 3 26.28 -8.41 -5.08
CA ASP A 3 25.43 -8.34 -3.93
C ASP A 3 24.02 -8.05 -4.43
N PRO A 4 23.06 -8.95 -4.24
CA PRO A 4 21.72 -8.70 -4.74
C PRO A 4 21.07 -7.46 -4.16
N VAL A 5 21.55 -7.02 -3.02
CA VAL A 5 21.01 -5.80 -2.42
C VAL A 5 21.26 -4.59 -3.32
N GLU A 6 22.25 -4.69 -4.17
CA GLU A 6 22.57 -3.61 -5.07
C GLU A 6 21.51 -3.35 -6.09
N CYS A 7 20.49 -4.18 -6.16
CA CYS A 7 19.37 -3.94 -7.07
C CYS A 7 18.72 -2.59 -6.85
N THR A 8 18.85 -2.04 -5.65
CA THR A 8 18.14 -0.82 -5.31
C THR A 8 19.04 0.30 -4.87
N PRO A 9 20.32 0.31 -5.28
CA PRO A 9 21.20 1.39 -4.79
C PRO A 9 20.76 2.73 -5.33
N GLY A 10 20.87 3.72 -4.51
CA GLY A 10 20.67 5.08 -4.93
C GLY A 10 19.24 5.54 -5.06
N VAL A 11 18.27 4.66 -4.87
CA VAL A 11 16.90 5.09 -4.91
C VAL A 11 16.48 5.49 -3.51
N SER A 12 16.44 6.80 -3.29
CA SER A 12 15.98 7.38 -2.04
C SER A 12 14.65 8.04 -2.30
N LEU A 13 13.65 7.62 -1.59
CA LEU A 13 12.29 8.07 -1.83
C LEU A 13 11.79 8.88 -0.67
N ARG A 14 10.77 9.68 -0.94
CA ARG A 14 9.98 10.32 0.09
C ARG A 14 8.65 9.65 0.15
N LEU A 15 8.23 9.26 1.35
CA LEU A 15 6.96 8.61 1.56
C LEU A 15 6.18 9.39 2.60
N SER A 16 4.86 9.36 2.44
CA SER A 16 3.94 9.98 3.40
C SER A 16 3.00 8.93 3.92
N VAL A 17 2.78 8.94 5.23
CA VAL A 17 1.79 8.06 5.85
C VAL A 17 0.43 8.69 5.69
N LEU A 18 -0.50 8.01 5.05
CA LEU A 18 -1.85 8.50 4.91
C LEU A 18 -2.58 8.33 6.24
N GLU A 19 -3.50 9.25 6.48
CA GLU A 19 -4.09 9.47 7.79
C GLU A 19 -5.03 8.37 8.26
N HIS A 20 -5.76 7.74 7.34
CA HIS A 20 -6.85 6.84 7.69
C HIS A 20 -6.40 5.40 7.80
N ARG A 21 -7.02 4.67 8.73
CA ARG A 21 -6.94 3.21 8.69
C ARG A 21 -7.82 2.72 7.57
N LEU A 22 -7.33 1.72 6.88
CA LEU A 22 -8.00 1.16 5.71
C LEU A 22 -8.42 -0.26 5.97
N ALA A 23 -9.48 -0.68 5.29
CA ALA A 23 -9.92 -2.06 5.27
C ALA A 23 -9.85 -2.58 3.84
N VAL A 24 -9.48 -3.85 3.71
CA VAL A 24 -9.46 -4.55 2.43
C VAL A 24 -10.64 -5.49 2.44
N CYS A 25 -11.61 -5.25 1.57
CA CYS A 25 -12.91 -5.91 1.62
C CYS A 25 -13.12 -6.81 0.42
N TRP A 26 -13.77 -7.93 0.66
CA TRP A 26 -14.19 -8.86 -0.39
C TRP A 26 -15.69 -8.78 -0.58
N LEU A 27 -16.13 -8.69 -1.84
CA LEU A 27 -17.53 -8.74 -2.21
C LEU A 27 -17.69 -9.69 -3.37
N GLU A 28 -18.94 -10.15 -3.58
CA GLU A 28 -19.22 -11.04 -4.69
C GLU A 28 -18.82 -10.39 -6.01
N PRO A 29 -18.30 -11.17 -6.97
CA PRO A 29 -17.72 -10.60 -8.18
C PRO A 29 -18.71 -9.79 -9.02
N ASP A 30 -20.00 -10.09 -8.96
CA ASP A 30 -21.01 -9.36 -9.72
C ASP A 30 -21.77 -8.34 -8.89
N SER A 31 -21.32 -8.06 -7.67
CA SER A 31 -21.96 -7.06 -6.83
C SER A 31 -21.87 -5.67 -7.45
N GLU A 32 -22.87 -4.84 -7.15
CA GLU A 32 -22.72 -3.42 -7.42
C GLU A 32 -21.67 -2.83 -6.49
N ILE A 33 -20.97 -1.82 -6.96
CA ILE A 33 -19.99 -1.16 -6.13
C ILE A 33 -20.71 -0.36 -5.06
N PRO A 34 -20.54 -0.70 -3.78
CA PRO A 34 -21.30 0.00 -2.74
C PRO A 34 -20.84 1.44 -2.59
N ALA A 35 -21.78 2.30 -2.24
CA ALA A 35 -21.46 3.72 -2.05
C ALA A 35 -20.42 3.92 -0.95
N TRP A 36 -20.43 3.08 0.08
CA TRP A 36 -19.47 3.23 1.17
C TRP A 36 -18.03 2.93 0.74
N ALA A 37 -17.83 2.23 -0.37
CA ALA A 37 -16.50 1.88 -0.85
C ALA A 37 -15.86 3.01 -1.65
N THR A 38 -16.62 4.02 -2.04
CA THR A 38 -16.13 5.14 -2.82
C THR A 38 -16.45 6.43 -2.08
N GLY A 39 -15.99 7.55 -2.57
CA GLY A 39 -16.34 8.83 -1.97
C GLY A 39 -15.39 9.33 -0.90
N ALA A 40 -14.45 8.51 -0.45
CA ALA A 40 -13.41 8.95 0.47
C ALA A 40 -12.24 9.54 -0.33
N PRO A 41 -11.37 10.32 0.30
CA PRO A 41 -10.20 10.84 -0.41
C PRO A 41 -9.29 9.74 -0.96
N PHE A 42 -9.23 8.59 -0.30
CA PHE A 42 -8.47 7.45 -0.80
C PHE A 42 -9.36 6.22 -0.80
N PHE A 43 -9.51 5.62 -1.96
CA PHE A 43 -10.16 4.32 -2.08
C PHE A 43 -9.70 3.66 -3.38
N CYS A 44 -9.87 2.35 -3.44
CA CYS A 44 -9.48 1.58 -4.60
C CYS A 44 -10.46 0.43 -4.76
N VAL A 45 -10.99 0.24 -5.97
CA VAL A 45 -11.95 -0.83 -6.24
C VAL A 45 -11.44 -1.60 -7.45
N THR A 46 -11.40 -2.92 -7.32
CA THR A 46 -10.95 -3.80 -8.39
C THR A 46 -11.97 -4.90 -8.58
N ARG A 47 -12.48 -5.04 -9.80
CA ARG A 47 -13.38 -6.13 -10.16
C ARG A 47 -12.66 -7.13 -11.03
N THR A 48 -12.74 -8.38 -10.65
CA THR A 48 -12.25 -9.50 -11.46
C THR A 48 -13.36 -10.51 -11.60
N ALA A 49 -13.09 -11.59 -12.31
CA ALA A 49 -14.08 -12.67 -12.43
C ALA A 49 -14.32 -13.34 -11.07
N GLY A 50 -13.35 -13.26 -10.16
CA GLY A 50 -13.44 -13.96 -8.88
C GLY A 50 -13.89 -13.13 -7.71
N GLU A 51 -13.87 -11.80 -7.82
CA GLU A 51 -14.20 -10.96 -6.67
C GLU A 51 -14.39 -9.52 -7.07
N LEU A 52 -15.10 -8.80 -6.22
CA LEU A 52 -15.05 -7.34 -6.20
C LEU A 52 -14.28 -6.97 -4.93
N SER A 53 -13.11 -6.38 -5.09
CA SER A 53 -12.26 -6.00 -3.97
C SER A 53 -12.35 -4.50 -3.76
N ALA A 54 -12.45 -4.08 -2.50
CA ALA A 54 -12.52 -2.66 -2.19
C ALA A 54 -11.57 -2.35 -1.06
N ILE A 55 -10.79 -1.28 -1.21
CA ILE A 55 -9.94 -0.76 -0.15
C ILE A 55 -10.42 0.65 0.13
N CYS A 56 -10.81 0.91 1.37
CA CYS A 56 -11.36 2.22 1.75
C CYS A 56 -11.16 2.41 3.25
N PRO A 57 -11.42 3.62 3.76
CA PRO A 57 -11.32 3.83 5.20
C PRO A 57 -12.22 2.85 5.95
N GLU A 58 -11.64 2.22 6.97
CA GLU A 58 -12.33 1.12 7.64
C GLU A 58 -13.59 1.57 8.35
N GLU A 59 -13.66 2.84 8.76
CA GLU A 59 -14.84 3.33 9.45
C GLU A 59 -16.08 3.36 8.56
N ARG A 60 -15.91 3.30 7.25
CA ARG A 60 -17.05 3.29 6.32
C ARG A 60 -17.62 1.91 6.10
N VAL A 61 -16.88 0.86 6.47
CA VAL A 61 -17.23 -0.52 6.13
C VAL A 61 -18.27 -1.03 7.09
N PRO A 62 -19.46 -1.47 6.59
CA PRO A 62 -20.50 -1.97 7.47
C PRO A 62 -20.09 -3.22 8.22
N ALA A 63 -20.66 -3.40 9.41
CA ALA A 63 -20.46 -4.63 10.18
C ALA A 63 -20.95 -5.82 9.36
N GLY A 64 -20.23 -6.94 9.45
CA GLY A 64 -20.61 -8.15 8.72
C GLY A 64 -19.95 -8.27 7.35
N THR A 65 -19.27 -7.23 6.88
CA THR A 65 -18.54 -7.31 5.63
C THR A 65 -17.30 -8.18 5.82
N THR A 66 -17.03 -9.06 4.86
CA THR A 66 -15.79 -9.83 4.87
C THR A 66 -14.64 -8.88 4.55
N CYS A 67 -13.80 -8.63 5.52
CA CYS A 67 -12.71 -7.67 5.32
C CYS A 67 -11.57 -7.88 6.31
N GLU A 68 -10.43 -7.34 5.93
CA GLU A 68 -9.25 -7.24 6.80
C GLU A 68 -9.08 -5.77 7.14
N ARG A 69 -9.16 -5.45 8.43
CA ARG A 69 -9.06 -4.07 8.92
C ARG A 69 -7.65 -3.79 9.43
N GLY A 70 -7.39 -2.53 9.74
CA GLY A 70 -6.15 -2.13 10.39
C GLY A 70 -4.97 -1.99 9.47
N TRP A 71 -5.21 -1.55 8.24
CA TRP A 71 -4.14 -1.26 7.28
C TRP A 71 -3.85 0.23 7.25
N ARG A 72 -2.59 0.56 7.03
CA ARG A 72 -2.15 1.95 6.85
C ARG A 72 -1.38 2.05 5.54
N ALA A 73 -1.55 3.15 4.85
CA ALA A 73 -0.92 3.35 3.54
C ALA A 73 0.25 4.30 3.63
N LEU A 74 1.32 3.91 2.94
CA LEU A 74 2.48 4.77 2.70
C LEU A 74 2.43 5.14 1.23
N GLU A 75 2.35 6.42 0.97
CA GLU A 75 2.33 6.94 -0.40
C GLU A 75 3.73 7.32 -0.81
N VAL A 76 4.20 6.78 -1.94
CA VAL A 76 5.48 7.22 -2.51
C VAL A 76 5.24 8.56 -3.17
N GLU A 77 5.99 9.59 -2.77
CA GLU A 77 5.79 10.92 -3.32
C GLU A 77 6.17 10.94 -4.79
N GLY A 78 5.22 11.32 -5.63
CA GLY A 78 5.37 11.33 -7.07
C GLY A 78 5.27 12.72 -7.63
N PRO A 79 5.08 12.83 -8.96
CA PRO A 79 4.87 11.72 -9.89
C PRO A 79 6.14 10.96 -10.24
N LEU A 80 5.99 9.67 -10.52
CA LEU A 80 7.08 8.81 -10.93
C LEU A 80 7.00 8.56 -12.43
N GLU A 81 8.15 8.38 -13.08
CA GLU A 81 8.16 8.00 -14.48
C GLU A 81 7.79 6.52 -14.62
N PHE A 82 6.97 6.20 -15.61
CA PHE A 82 6.58 4.81 -15.84
C PHE A 82 7.77 3.89 -16.12
N GLY A 83 8.78 4.40 -16.79
CA GLY A 83 9.94 3.60 -17.10
C GLY A 83 10.89 3.38 -15.92
N LEU A 84 10.61 4.01 -14.79
CA LEU A 84 11.49 3.92 -13.64
C LEU A 84 11.38 2.54 -13.01
N THR A 85 12.52 1.87 -12.86
CA THR A 85 12.54 0.55 -12.26
C THR A 85 13.09 0.62 -10.85
N GLY A 86 12.72 -0.35 -10.03
CA GLY A 86 13.26 -0.48 -8.70
C GLY A 86 12.61 0.37 -7.64
N VAL A 87 11.63 1.22 -8.00
CA VAL A 87 10.97 2.07 -7.01
C VAL A 87 10.22 1.23 -5.99
N LEU A 88 9.34 0.36 -6.47
CA LEU A 88 8.60 -0.50 -5.55
C LEU A 88 9.54 -1.43 -4.80
N ALA A 89 10.55 -1.97 -5.47
CA ALA A 89 11.51 -2.86 -4.84
C ALA A 89 12.26 -2.17 -3.71
N SER A 90 12.58 -0.89 -3.87
CA SER A 90 13.34 -0.18 -2.83
C SER A 90 12.54 -0.02 -1.54
N VAL A 91 11.23 -0.15 -1.62
CA VAL A 91 10.35 -0.16 -0.44
C VAL A 91 10.05 -1.60 -0.01
N ALA A 92 9.69 -2.44 -0.96
CA ALA A 92 9.21 -3.79 -0.67
C ALA A 92 10.33 -4.70 -0.14
N VAL A 93 11.52 -4.59 -0.70
CA VAL A 93 12.62 -5.48 -0.31
C VAL A 93 13.02 -5.28 1.15
N PRO A 94 13.28 -4.05 1.62
CA PRO A 94 13.61 -3.86 3.05
C PRO A 94 12.50 -4.36 3.97
N LEU A 95 11.25 -4.14 3.59
CA LEU A 95 10.14 -4.57 4.44
C LEU A 95 10.03 -6.09 4.46
N ALA A 96 10.24 -6.73 3.32
CA ALA A 96 10.22 -8.19 3.25
C ALA A 96 11.35 -8.80 4.08
N GLU A 97 12.53 -8.20 4.01
CA GLU A 97 13.67 -8.68 4.81
C GLU A 97 13.40 -8.54 6.30
N SER A 98 12.59 -7.59 6.69
CA SER A 98 12.20 -7.40 8.08
C SER A 98 10.89 -8.11 8.43
N GLU A 99 10.41 -8.95 7.53
CA GLU A 99 9.21 -9.77 7.74
C GLU A 99 7.95 -8.93 7.93
N VAL A 100 7.88 -7.79 7.27
CA VAL A 100 6.67 -6.96 7.25
C VAL A 100 5.89 -7.31 6.00
N GLY A 101 4.67 -7.81 6.19
CA GLY A 101 3.78 -8.10 5.06
C GLY A 101 3.21 -6.82 4.48
N ILE A 102 3.12 -6.77 3.16
CA ILE A 102 2.64 -5.57 2.49
C ILE A 102 1.58 -5.92 1.44
N LEU A 103 0.77 -4.91 1.12
CA LEU A 103 -0.04 -4.89 -0.08
C LEU A 103 0.42 -3.69 -0.89
N ALA A 104 0.40 -3.81 -2.22
CA ALA A 104 0.86 -2.73 -3.07
C ALA A 104 -0.25 -2.32 -4.03
N ILE A 105 -0.39 -1.02 -4.22
CA ILE A 105 -1.34 -0.44 -5.16
C ILE A 105 -0.57 0.49 -6.06
N ALA A 106 -0.70 0.28 -7.37
CA ALA A 106 -0.05 1.14 -8.35
C ALA A 106 -1.10 2.04 -8.99
N THR A 107 -0.78 3.33 -9.10
CA THR A 107 -1.63 4.27 -9.81
C THR A 107 -0.86 4.85 -10.98
N TYR A 108 -1.48 5.77 -11.69
CA TYR A 108 -0.81 6.41 -12.83
C TYR A 108 0.44 7.17 -12.39
N GLU A 109 0.37 7.83 -11.24
CA GLU A 109 1.45 8.70 -10.82
C GLU A 109 2.43 8.08 -9.86
N THR A 110 2.00 7.10 -9.07
CA THR A 110 2.90 6.60 -8.04
C THR A 110 2.39 5.27 -7.48
N ASP A 111 3.10 4.77 -6.47
CA ASP A 111 2.79 3.55 -5.76
C ASP A 111 2.38 3.83 -4.33
N TYR A 112 1.51 2.97 -3.81
CA TYR A 112 1.11 2.97 -2.41
C TYR A 112 1.43 1.61 -1.83
N VAL A 113 2.01 1.60 -0.65
CA VAL A 113 2.33 0.35 0.05
C VAL A 113 1.56 0.36 1.36
N LEU A 114 0.77 -0.69 1.56
CA LEU A 114 -0.03 -0.82 2.78
C LEU A 114 0.64 -1.80 3.72
N VAL A 115 0.71 -1.42 4.99
CA VAL A 115 1.22 -2.28 6.05
C VAL A 115 0.18 -2.33 7.17
N ARG A 116 0.25 -3.35 8.01
CA ARG A 116 -0.61 -3.42 9.17
C ARG A 116 -0.29 -2.27 10.13
N GLU A 117 -1.33 -1.73 10.75
CA GLU A 117 -1.14 -0.65 11.72
C GLU A 117 -0.16 -1.06 12.82
N SER A 118 -0.23 -2.31 13.27
CA SER A 118 0.65 -2.78 14.33
C SER A 118 2.12 -2.79 13.91
N GLN A 119 2.40 -2.74 12.63
CA GLN A 119 3.78 -2.75 12.12
C GLN A 119 4.19 -1.41 11.54
N LEU A 120 3.33 -0.39 11.61
CA LEU A 120 3.60 0.87 10.95
C LEU A 120 4.88 1.54 11.46
N ASP A 121 5.06 1.61 12.76
CA ASP A 121 6.24 2.27 13.32
C ASP A 121 7.51 1.51 12.94
N PHE A 122 7.47 0.19 13.01
CA PHE A 122 8.60 -0.62 12.63
C PHE A 122 8.91 -0.48 11.14
N ALA A 123 7.88 -0.47 10.32
CA ALA A 123 8.05 -0.32 8.86
C ALA A 123 8.66 1.04 8.53
N THR A 124 8.16 2.11 9.14
CA THR A 124 8.71 3.44 8.91
C THR A 124 10.17 3.52 9.32
N GLN A 125 10.50 2.97 10.45
CA GLN A 125 11.88 2.99 10.91
C GLN A 125 12.78 2.20 9.97
N THR A 126 12.33 1.03 9.53
CA THR A 126 13.09 0.19 8.59
C THR A 126 13.38 0.97 7.30
N LEU A 127 12.38 1.66 6.78
CA LEU A 127 12.57 2.43 5.55
C LEU A 127 13.52 3.60 5.77
N ARG A 128 13.44 4.28 6.91
CA ARG A 128 14.34 5.38 7.22
C ARG A 128 15.78 4.89 7.32
N GLU A 129 15.99 3.72 7.88
CA GLU A 129 17.34 3.16 8.00
C GLU A 129 17.92 2.81 6.65
N ARG A 130 17.10 2.62 5.64
CA ARG A 130 17.55 2.37 4.28
C ARG A 130 17.68 3.65 3.47
N GLY A 131 17.55 4.80 4.09
CA GLY A 131 17.79 6.07 3.44
C GLY A 131 16.56 6.75 2.86
N HIS A 132 15.37 6.20 3.09
CA HIS A 132 14.15 6.86 2.65
C HIS A 132 13.70 7.88 3.69
N GLU A 133 13.00 8.89 3.20
CA GLU A 133 12.38 9.88 4.08
C GLU A 133 10.90 9.49 4.24
N VAL A 134 10.45 9.34 5.46
CA VAL A 134 9.06 8.97 5.75
C VAL A 134 8.48 10.01 6.69
N ARG A 135 7.36 10.61 6.30
CA ARG A 135 6.68 11.63 7.08
C ARG A 135 5.35 11.13 7.64
#